data_d1bb334c36b58f89fef40da528d12205
#
_entry.id   d1bb334c36b58f89fef40da528d12205
#
_cell.length_a   1.000
_cell.length_b   1.000
_cell.length_c   1.000
_cell.angle_alpha   90.00
_cell.angle_beta   90.00
_cell.angle_gamma   90.00
#
_symmetry.space_group_name_H-M   'P 1'
#
loop_
_entity.id
_entity.type
_entity.pdbx_description
1 polymer ?
#
loop_
_entity_poly.entity_id
_entity_poly.type
_entity_poly.pdbx_seq_one_letter_code
_entity_poly.pdbx_strand_id
1 'polypeptide(L)'
;GKKRKALENRGGSGVLRVLIDKDKLVAEHNIILGLNIPNYPEKNENQLQSGLEIGEDNPSFTPIHAFGPDKGTKTCPVCKYGRFHGIVYFVGNNPNWDNIKKWLSFLEQESVKRSQYLKVYFVYGNENNYNQNQRQTELESLGKELNIKNTALTFVPSFTDKESEVNLNKINPEVENTFVIYRNRAIIDKFVNLNPTKENYNLISQTLDKTKNEYFNLPEPKHD
;
A
#
# COMPACT_ATOMS: atom_id res chain seq x y z
N GLY A 1 -25.03 1.38 31.72
CA GLY A 1 -24.85 0.60 32.94
C GLY A 1 -24.59 -0.88 32.74
N LYS A 2 -25.21 -1.55 31.77
CA LYS A 2 -25.02 -3.00 31.54
C LYS A 2 -23.71 -3.39 30.85
N LYS A 3 -23.03 -2.49 30.17
CA LYS A 3 -21.75 -2.77 29.46
C LYS A 3 -20.51 -2.67 30.35
N ARG A 4 -20.55 -1.99 31.48
CA ARG A 4 -19.42 -1.89 32.44
C ARG A 4 -19.16 -3.18 33.23
N LYS A 5 -20.18 -3.97 33.54
CA LYS A 5 -20.01 -5.23 34.30
C LYS A 5 -19.32 -6.36 33.55
N ALA A 6 -19.23 -6.31 32.23
CA ALA A 6 -18.55 -7.34 31.42
C ALA A 6 -17.01 -7.17 31.41
N LEU A 7 -16.49 -6.02 31.84
CA LEU A 7 -15.07 -5.71 31.84
C LEU A 7 -14.32 -6.10 33.12
N GLU A 8 -15.03 -6.30 34.24
CA GLU A 8 -14.40 -6.54 35.55
C GLU A 8 -14.03 -8.01 35.83
N ASN A 9 -14.41 -8.96 34.99
CA ASN A 9 -14.31 -10.40 35.33
C ASN A 9 -13.40 -11.23 34.40
N ARG A 10 -12.43 -10.66 33.68
CA ARG A 10 -11.48 -11.45 32.90
C ARG A 10 -10.03 -11.04 33.18
N GLY A 11 -9.50 -11.57 34.26
CA GLY A 11 -8.06 -11.69 34.45
C GLY A 11 -7.48 -12.68 33.45
N GLY A 12 -6.77 -12.17 32.44
CA GLY A 12 -6.12 -12.96 31.43
C GLY A 12 -5.68 -12.07 30.27
N SER A 13 -4.48 -12.27 29.76
CA SER A 13 -3.90 -11.57 28.59
C SER A 13 -4.73 -11.83 27.33
N GLY A 14 -5.85 -11.16 27.19
CA GLY A 14 -6.73 -11.24 26.03
C GLY A 14 -6.84 -9.88 25.34
N VAL A 15 -6.69 -9.88 24.03
CA VAL A 15 -6.98 -8.71 23.19
C VAL A 15 -8.47 -8.40 23.31
N LEU A 16 -8.79 -7.30 23.98
CA LEU A 16 -10.16 -6.82 24.11
C LEU A 16 -10.61 -6.23 22.77
N ARG A 17 -11.41 -6.96 22.00
CA ARG A 17 -12.13 -6.39 20.86
C ARG A 17 -13.39 -5.70 21.35
N VAL A 18 -13.33 -4.38 21.48
CA VAL A 18 -14.50 -3.57 21.80
C VAL A 18 -14.96 -2.89 20.50
N LEU A 19 -16.13 -3.31 20.00
CA LEU A 19 -16.86 -2.56 18.97
C LEU A 19 -17.50 -1.34 19.62
N ILE A 20 -16.78 -0.23 19.62
CA ILE A 20 -17.28 1.09 20.05
C ILE A 20 -16.88 2.07 18.95
N ASP A 21 -17.72 3.08 18.75
CA ASP A 21 -17.44 4.25 17.94
C ASP A 21 -15.98 4.69 18.14
N LYS A 22 -15.17 4.51 17.09
CA LYS A 22 -13.70 4.58 17.19
C LYS A 22 -13.21 5.90 17.81
N ASP A 23 -13.90 6.99 17.51
CA ASP A 23 -13.48 8.35 17.91
C ASP A 23 -13.71 8.60 19.40
N LYS A 24 -14.77 8.03 19.96
CA LYS A 24 -15.12 8.18 21.37
C LYS A 24 -14.24 7.34 22.29
N LEU A 25 -13.84 6.15 21.84
CA LEU A 25 -12.97 5.25 22.60
C LEU A 25 -11.55 5.78 22.71
N VAL A 26 -11.02 6.36 21.65
CA VAL A 26 -9.67 6.94 21.62
C VAL A 26 -9.58 8.13 22.58
N ALA A 27 -10.58 9.00 22.58
CA ALA A 27 -10.61 10.16 23.48
C ALA A 27 -10.71 9.74 24.97
N GLU A 28 -11.59 8.80 25.31
CA GLU A 28 -11.76 8.33 26.70
C GLU A 28 -10.53 7.53 27.19
N HIS A 29 -9.89 6.75 26.35
CA HIS A 29 -8.70 5.97 26.72
C HIS A 29 -7.48 6.84 26.97
N ASN A 30 -7.31 7.88 26.19
CA ASN A 30 -6.24 8.87 26.36
C ASN A 30 -6.35 9.63 27.69
N ILE A 31 -7.57 9.94 28.12
CA ILE A 31 -7.84 10.59 29.41
C ILE A 31 -7.47 9.65 30.57
N ILE A 32 -7.78 8.36 30.47
CA ILE A 32 -7.53 7.37 31.54
C ILE A 32 -6.04 7.06 31.71
N LEU A 33 -5.27 7.02 30.60
CA LEU A 33 -3.86 6.64 30.65
C LEU A 33 -2.90 7.83 30.79
N GLY A 34 -3.39 9.07 30.76
CA GLY A 34 -2.56 10.27 30.79
C GLY A 34 -1.56 10.35 29.63
N LEU A 35 -1.83 9.64 28.54
CA LEU A 35 -0.99 9.62 27.37
C LEU A 35 -1.25 10.87 26.52
N ASN A 36 -0.23 11.70 26.37
CA ASN A 36 -0.25 12.80 25.42
C ASN A 36 0.00 12.21 24.02
N ILE A 37 -1.02 11.56 23.44
CA ILE A 37 -0.95 11.08 22.06
C ILE A 37 -1.09 12.32 21.18
N PRO A 38 -0.13 12.57 20.27
CA PRO A 38 -0.27 13.64 19.30
C PRO A 38 -1.64 13.50 18.63
N ASN A 39 -2.40 14.59 18.54
CA ASN A 39 -3.67 14.63 17.84
C ASN A 39 -3.52 13.85 16.53
N TYR A 40 -4.24 12.74 16.40
CA TYR A 40 -4.51 12.19 15.08
C TYR A 40 -5.13 13.34 14.29
N PRO A 41 -4.57 13.71 13.13
CA PRO A 41 -5.16 14.75 12.33
C PRO A 41 -6.63 14.37 12.14
N GLU A 42 -7.55 15.27 12.53
CA GLU A 42 -8.97 15.10 12.27
C GLU A 42 -9.10 14.72 10.78
N LYS A 43 -9.86 13.66 10.54
CA LYS A 43 -10.14 13.20 9.18
C LYS A 43 -10.79 14.39 8.46
N ASN A 44 -10.03 15.12 7.67
CA ASN A 44 -10.58 16.18 6.84
C ASN A 44 -11.56 15.49 5.88
N GLU A 45 -12.85 15.64 6.11
CA GLU A 45 -13.92 15.05 5.27
C GLU A 45 -13.82 15.47 3.79
N ASN A 46 -12.98 16.46 3.47
CA ASN A 46 -12.64 16.91 2.13
C ASN A 46 -11.41 16.22 1.51
N GLN A 47 -10.73 15.30 2.19
CA GLN A 47 -9.68 14.51 1.55
C GLN A 47 -10.31 13.43 0.68
N LEU A 48 -10.01 13.47 -0.63
CA LEU A 48 -10.36 12.41 -1.57
C LEU A 48 -9.88 11.07 -1.04
N GLN A 49 -10.82 10.21 -0.63
CA GLN A 49 -10.50 8.90 -0.11
C GLN A 49 -10.06 7.98 -1.25
N SER A 50 -9.03 7.19 -0.99
CA SER A 50 -8.54 6.17 -1.92
C SER A 50 -7.91 5.02 -1.14
N GLY A 51 -8.18 3.79 -1.56
CA GLY A 51 -7.68 2.58 -0.91
C GLY A 51 -8.43 2.19 0.36
N LEU A 52 -8.18 0.98 0.82
CA LEU A 52 -8.70 0.42 2.06
C LEU A 52 -8.09 1.10 3.30
N GLU A 53 -8.63 0.83 4.48
CA GLU A 53 -8.15 1.43 5.72
C GLU A 53 -6.94 0.67 6.31
N ILE A 54 -6.16 1.38 7.14
CA ILE A 54 -5.06 0.76 7.89
C ILE A 54 -5.62 -0.33 8.81
N GLY A 55 -4.97 -1.49 8.80
CA GLY A 55 -5.38 -2.68 9.55
C GLY A 55 -6.28 -3.65 8.76
N GLU A 56 -6.78 -3.26 7.59
CA GLU A 56 -7.47 -4.20 6.69
C GLU A 56 -6.46 -5.08 5.95
N ASP A 57 -6.92 -6.24 5.51
CA ASP A 57 -6.11 -7.10 4.63
C ASP A 57 -5.97 -6.49 3.24
N ASN A 58 -4.76 -6.47 2.72
CA ASN A 58 -4.49 -6.05 1.36
C ASN A 58 -5.03 -7.11 0.38
N PRO A 59 -6.02 -6.78 -0.47
CA PRO A 59 -6.67 -7.77 -1.34
C PRO A 59 -5.72 -8.34 -2.38
N SER A 60 -5.95 -9.59 -2.74
CA SER A 60 -5.31 -10.21 -3.89
C SER A 60 -5.84 -9.60 -5.17
N PHE A 61 -4.98 -9.43 -6.18
CA PHE A 61 -5.35 -9.00 -7.52
C PHE A 61 -4.27 -9.43 -8.53
N THR A 62 -4.61 -9.50 -9.81
CA THR A 62 -3.75 -10.06 -10.87
C THR A 62 -3.46 -9.04 -11.98
N PRO A 63 -2.55 -8.07 -11.76
CA PRO A 63 -2.18 -7.09 -12.78
C PRO A 63 -1.32 -7.75 -13.87
N ILE A 64 -1.25 -7.12 -15.05
CA ILE A 64 -0.32 -7.50 -16.10
C ILE A 64 1.05 -6.91 -15.79
N HIS A 65 2.07 -7.76 -15.68
CA HIS A 65 3.46 -7.35 -15.43
C HIS A 65 4.16 -6.97 -16.75
N ALA A 66 4.35 -5.66 -16.93
CA ALA A 66 5.00 -5.15 -18.14
C ALA A 66 6.52 -5.18 -18.05
N PHE A 67 7.12 -4.89 -16.88
CA PHE A 67 8.56 -4.79 -16.71
C PHE A 67 9.00 -5.11 -15.27
N GLY A 68 10.27 -5.49 -15.12
CA GLY A 68 10.84 -5.87 -13.82
C GLY A 68 10.47 -7.30 -13.41
N PRO A 69 10.35 -7.58 -12.12
CA PRO A 69 9.97 -8.90 -11.62
C PRO A 69 8.63 -9.39 -12.20
N ASP A 70 8.58 -10.69 -12.50
CA ASP A 70 7.39 -11.37 -13.04
C ASP A 70 6.91 -10.86 -14.41
N LYS A 71 7.78 -10.14 -15.18
CA LYS A 71 7.44 -9.66 -16.53
C LYS A 71 6.79 -10.74 -17.39
N GLY A 72 5.71 -10.36 -18.08
CA GLY A 72 4.97 -11.23 -18.99
C GLY A 72 3.94 -12.13 -18.31
N THR A 73 3.71 -11.97 -17.01
CA THR A 73 2.73 -12.74 -16.24
C THR A 73 1.59 -11.89 -15.70
N LYS A 74 0.58 -12.54 -15.12
CA LYS A 74 -0.46 -11.95 -14.28
C LYS A 74 -0.28 -12.37 -12.81
N THR A 75 0.95 -12.44 -12.33
CA THR A 75 1.25 -12.84 -10.96
C THR A 75 0.58 -11.91 -9.95
N CYS A 76 -0.10 -12.48 -8.97
CA CYS A 76 -0.71 -11.74 -7.88
C CYS A 76 0.37 -11.30 -6.86
N PRO A 77 0.60 -10.00 -6.67
CA PRO A 77 1.62 -9.50 -5.74
C PRO A 77 1.41 -9.98 -4.30
N VAL A 78 0.18 -9.91 -3.84
CA VAL A 78 -0.20 -10.27 -2.46
C VAL A 78 -0.19 -11.77 -2.24
N CYS A 79 -0.55 -12.56 -3.26
CA CYS A 79 -0.51 -14.02 -3.17
C CYS A 79 0.93 -14.52 -3.04
N LYS A 80 1.83 -13.99 -3.85
CA LYS A 80 3.23 -14.39 -3.90
C LYS A 80 4.07 -13.80 -2.76
N TYR A 81 3.88 -12.51 -2.49
CA TYR A 81 4.74 -11.75 -1.59
C TYR A 81 3.99 -11.13 -0.39
N GLY A 82 2.78 -11.56 -0.09
CA GLY A 82 1.98 -10.98 0.99
C GLY A 82 2.60 -11.10 2.38
N ARG A 83 3.52 -12.07 2.60
CA ARG A 83 4.27 -12.21 3.85
C ARG A 83 5.39 -11.19 4.00
N PHE A 84 5.82 -10.58 2.88
CA PHE A 84 6.88 -9.57 2.86
C PHE A 84 6.35 -8.20 3.27
N HIS A 85 7.25 -7.25 3.40
CA HIS A 85 6.95 -5.84 3.38
C HIS A 85 6.71 -5.42 1.94
N GLY A 86 5.60 -4.81 1.65
CA GLY A 86 5.25 -4.41 0.29
C GLY A 86 4.83 -2.96 0.20
N ILE A 87 5.14 -2.36 -0.94
CA ILE A 87 4.57 -1.08 -1.37
C ILE A 87 3.82 -1.34 -2.67
N VAL A 88 2.55 -0.93 -2.71
CA VAL A 88 1.79 -0.83 -3.96
C VAL A 88 1.54 0.64 -4.24
N TYR A 89 2.11 1.13 -5.33
CA TYR A 89 1.97 2.50 -5.81
C TYR A 89 0.98 2.54 -6.96
N PHE A 90 -0.24 3.00 -6.70
CA PHE A 90 -1.32 3.11 -7.67
C PHE A 90 -1.36 4.50 -8.30
N VAL A 91 -1.53 4.55 -9.62
CA VAL A 91 -1.76 5.77 -10.41
C VAL A 91 -2.92 5.54 -11.37
N GLY A 92 -3.92 6.42 -11.34
CA GLY A 92 -5.15 6.31 -12.12
C GLY A 92 -5.21 7.25 -13.33
N ASN A 93 -6.34 7.95 -13.45
CA ASN A 93 -6.73 8.74 -14.63
C ASN A 93 -5.92 10.03 -14.82
N ASN A 94 -5.25 10.52 -13.77
CA ASN A 94 -4.52 11.80 -13.77
C ASN A 94 -3.00 11.60 -13.56
N PRO A 95 -2.30 10.90 -14.46
CA PRO A 95 -0.88 10.60 -14.26
C PRO A 95 -0.02 11.87 -14.43
N ASN A 96 0.80 12.17 -13.43
CA ASN A 96 1.90 13.13 -13.54
C ASN A 96 3.21 12.36 -13.76
N TRP A 97 3.62 12.21 -15.02
CA TRP A 97 4.76 11.37 -15.38
C TRP A 97 6.09 11.83 -14.79
N ASP A 98 6.29 13.14 -14.59
CA ASP A 98 7.50 13.65 -13.93
C ASP A 98 7.55 13.23 -12.46
N ASN A 99 6.42 13.29 -11.77
CA ASN A 99 6.31 12.79 -10.39
C ASN A 99 6.44 11.27 -10.33
N ILE A 100 5.82 10.54 -11.26
CA ILE A 100 5.91 9.08 -11.36
C ILE A 100 7.37 8.63 -11.52
N LYS A 101 8.13 9.26 -12.42
CA LYS A 101 9.55 8.94 -12.62
C LYS A 101 10.39 9.17 -11.37
N LYS A 102 10.17 10.27 -10.66
CA LYS A 102 10.83 10.57 -9.38
C LYS A 102 10.50 9.54 -8.32
N TRP A 103 9.21 9.17 -8.18
CA TRP A 103 8.77 8.14 -7.25
C TRP A 103 9.36 6.78 -7.59
N LEU A 104 9.30 6.35 -8.85
CA LEU A 104 9.84 5.06 -9.27
C LEU A 104 11.35 4.96 -9.03
N SER A 105 12.09 6.04 -9.29
CA SER A 105 13.53 6.09 -9.00
C SER A 105 13.83 5.95 -7.51
N PHE A 106 13.07 6.63 -6.65
CA PHE A 106 13.19 6.50 -5.20
C PHE A 106 12.80 5.08 -4.72
N LEU A 107 11.66 4.56 -5.19
CA LEU A 107 11.18 3.23 -4.80
C LEU A 107 12.12 2.11 -5.25
N GLU A 108 12.75 2.24 -6.41
CA GLU A 108 13.78 1.30 -6.86
C GLU A 108 14.97 1.30 -5.91
N GLN A 109 15.46 2.48 -5.47
CA GLN A 109 16.54 2.58 -4.49
C GLN A 109 16.16 1.94 -3.15
N GLU A 110 14.95 2.19 -2.66
CA GLU A 110 14.46 1.55 -1.42
C GLU A 110 14.33 0.04 -1.58
N SER A 111 13.90 -0.44 -2.75
CA SER A 111 13.80 -1.86 -3.08
C SER A 111 15.17 -2.55 -3.10
N VAL A 112 16.19 -1.91 -3.67
CA VAL A 112 17.58 -2.38 -3.63
C VAL A 112 18.12 -2.41 -2.21
N LYS A 113 17.95 -1.32 -1.46
CA LYS A 113 18.42 -1.19 -0.07
C LYS A 113 17.80 -2.25 0.86
N ARG A 114 16.56 -2.65 0.60
CA ARG A 114 15.77 -3.58 1.41
C ARG A 114 15.41 -4.86 0.65
N SER A 115 16.25 -5.31 -0.27
CA SER A 115 15.98 -6.39 -1.21
C SER A 115 15.53 -7.71 -0.56
N GLN A 116 15.97 -7.98 0.66
CA GLN A 116 15.63 -9.23 1.39
C GLN A 116 14.14 -9.30 1.80
N TYR A 117 13.46 -8.16 1.96
CA TYR A 117 12.10 -8.16 2.51
C TYR A 117 11.15 -7.18 1.83
N LEU A 118 11.61 -6.19 1.08
CA LEU A 118 10.73 -5.21 0.42
C LEU A 118 10.43 -5.64 -1.01
N LYS A 119 9.15 -5.68 -1.35
CA LYS A 119 8.65 -5.88 -2.72
C LYS A 119 7.84 -4.65 -3.12
N VAL A 120 8.11 -4.11 -4.28
CA VAL A 120 7.51 -2.86 -4.77
C VAL A 120 6.80 -3.10 -6.09
N TYR A 121 5.57 -2.62 -6.17
CA TYR A 121 4.71 -2.70 -7.34
C TYR A 121 4.19 -1.31 -7.70
N PHE A 122 4.41 -0.93 -8.95
CA PHE A 122 3.70 0.17 -9.58
C PHE A 122 2.51 -0.40 -10.35
N VAL A 123 1.31 0.13 -10.10
CA VAL A 123 0.08 -0.33 -10.75
C VAL A 123 -0.58 0.84 -11.46
N TYR A 124 -0.52 0.84 -12.80
CA TYR A 124 -1.14 1.85 -13.62
C TYR A 124 -2.53 1.40 -14.06
N GLY A 125 -3.57 2.10 -13.60
CA GLY A 125 -4.98 1.76 -13.84
C GLY A 125 -5.78 2.88 -14.50
N ASN A 126 -5.21 3.54 -15.50
CA ASN A 126 -5.88 4.60 -16.26
C ASN A 126 -6.81 4.01 -17.32
N GLU A 127 -8.11 4.27 -17.22
CA GLU A 127 -9.11 3.78 -18.17
C GLU A 127 -9.20 4.62 -19.45
N ASN A 128 -8.67 5.86 -19.44
CA ASN A 128 -8.70 6.74 -20.60
C ASN A 128 -7.83 6.18 -21.72
N ASN A 129 -8.44 5.93 -22.88
CA ASN A 129 -7.77 5.40 -24.07
C ASN A 129 -6.98 4.10 -23.79
N TYR A 130 -7.50 3.22 -22.95
CA TYR A 130 -6.83 1.98 -22.61
C TYR A 130 -6.58 1.11 -23.86
N ASN A 131 -5.32 0.76 -24.07
CA ASN A 131 -4.87 -0.22 -25.03
C ASN A 131 -3.76 -1.07 -24.41
N GLN A 132 -3.97 -2.37 -24.27
CA GLN A 132 -3.06 -3.26 -23.57
C GLN A 132 -1.66 -3.26 -24.17
N ASN A 133 -1.52 -3.36 -25.51
CA ASN A 133 -0.22 -3.43 -26.16
C ASN A 133 0.55 -2.12 -26.05
N GLN A 134 -0.14 -1.00 -26.21
CA GLN A 134 0.46 0.31 -26.01
C GLN A 134 0.93 0.50 -24.58
N ARG A 135 0.10 0.16 -23.58
CA ARG A 135 0.42 0.25 -22.17
C ARG A 135 1.63 -0.60 -21.77
N GLN A 136 1.68 -1.83 -22.33
CA GLN A 136 2.82 -2.73 -22.19
C GLN A 136 4.11 -2.06 -22.68
N THR A 137 4.07 -1.51 -23.89
CA THR A 137 5.24 -0.87 -24.53
C THR A 137 5.69 0.39 -23.77
N GLU A 138 4.74 1.22 -23.32
CA GLU A 138 5.02 2.44 -22.54
C GLU A 138 5.74 2.10 -21.24
N LEU A 139 5.24 1.13 -20.47
CA LEU A 139 5.85 0.74 -19.21
C LEU A 139 7.18 0.00 -19.40
N GLU A 140 7.34 -0.77 -20.46
CA GLU A 140 8.65 -1.34 -20.81
C GLU A 140 9.69 -0.27 -21.12
N SER A 141 9.30 0.75 -21.87
CA SER A 141 10.17 1.89 -22.20
C SER A 141 10.55 2.68 -20.95
N LEU A 142 9.58 2.94 -20.07
CA LEU A 142 9.79 3.60 -18.78
C LEU A 142 10.75 2.81 -17.89
N GLY A 143 10.56 1.50 -17.79
CA GLY A 143 11.41 0.64 -16.97
C GLY A 143 12.87 0.61 -17.47
N LYS A 144 13.07 0.62 -18.79
CA LYS A 144 14.40 0.73 -19.40
C LYS A 144 15.02 2.11 -19.16
N GLU A 145 14.26 3.19 -19.36
CA GLU A 145 14.70 4.57 -19.12
C GLU A 145 15.22 4.76 -17.69
N LEU A 146 14.47 4.25 -16.71
CA LEU A 146 14.78 4.38 -15.28
C LEU A 146 15.72 3.28 -14.75
N ASN A 147 16.15 2.34 -15.60
CA ASN A 147 16.99 1.20 -15.21
C ASN A 147 16.40 0.39 -14.03
N ILE A 148 15.08 0.20 -14.04
CA ILE A 148 14.34 -0.55 -13.02
C ILE A 148 14.72 -2.04 -13.07
N LYS A 149 14.93 -2.65 -11.90
CA LYS A 149 15.28 -4.07 -11.76
C LYS A 149 14.44 -4.80 -10.71
N ASN A 150 14.14 -4.14 -9.59
CA ASN A 150 13.50 -4.75 -8.43
C ASN A 150 12.03 -4.31 -8.27
N THR A 151 11.66 -3.17 -8.82
CA THR A 151 10.27 -2.68 -8.84
C THR A 151 9.52 -3.31 -10.00
N ALA A 152 8.37 -3.93 -9.74
CA ALA A 152 7.50 -4.44 -10.80
C ALA A 152 6.66 -3.29 -11.37
N LEU A 153 6.77 -3.04 -12.68
CA LEU A 153 5.88 -2.12 -13.39
C LEU A 153 4.72 -2.93 -13.97
N THR A 154 3.53 -2.67 -13.46
CA THR A 154 2.32 -3.42 -13.80
C THR A 154 1.19 -2.50 -14.20
N PHE A 155 0.15 -3.05 -14.82
CA PHE A 155 -1.03 -2.29 -15.17
C PHE A 155 -2.29 -3.16 -15.16
N VAL A 156 -3.42 -2.47 -15.06
CA VAL A 156 -4.77 -2.99 -15.19
C VAL A 156 -5.58 -2.08 -16.14
N PRO A 157 -6.71 -2.54 -16.72
CA PRO A 157 -7.53 -1.68 -17.58
C PRO A 157 -8.04 -0.44 -16.87
N SER A 158 -8.53 -0.60 -15.64
CA SER A 158 -9.01 0.46 -14.74
C SER A 158 -8.99 -0.07 -13.31
N PHE A 159 -9.16 0.82 -12.31
CA PHE A 159 -9.32 0.38 -10.91
C PHE A 159 -10.71 -0.16 -10.58
N THR A 160 -11.63 -0.15 -11.54
CA THR A 160 -12.94 -0.81 -11.43
C THR A 160 -12.95 -2.21 -12.05
N ASP A 161 -11.83 -2.65 -12.63
CA ASP A 161 -11.71 -3.95 -13.31
C ASP A 161 -11.89 -5.10 -12.32
N LYS A 162 -12.91 -5.93 -12.61
CA LYS A 162 -13.28 -7.11 -11.81
C LYS A 162 -12.53 -8.36 -12.23
N GLU A 163 -12.03 -8.42 -13.46
CA GLU A 163 -11.31 -9.60 -13.96
C GLU A 163 -9.98 -9.77 -13.21
N SER A 164 -9.25 -8.66 -13.02
CA SER A 164 -8.03 -8.66 -12.22
C SER A 164 -8.26 -8.60 -10.71
N GLU A 165 -9.50 -8.43 -10.25
CA GLU A 165 -9.88 -8.22 -8.84
C GLU A 165 -9.29 -6.94 -8.22
N VAL A 166 -8.68 -6.04 -9.00
CA VAL A 166 -8.11 -4.79 -8.50
C VAL A 166 -9.16 -3.86 -7.88
N ASN A 167 -10.43 -3.97 -8.30
CA ASN A 167 -11.55 -3.22 -7.74
C ASN A 167 -11.72 -3.41 -6.23
N LEU A 168 -11.27 -4.55 -5.67
CA LEU A 168 -11.31 -4.82 -4.24
C LEU A 168 -10.39 -3.91 -3.42
N ASN A 169 -9.38 -3.31 -4.05
CA ASN A 169 -8.49 -2.35 -3.40
C ASN A 169 -9.13 -0.98 -3.18
N LYS A 170 -10.32 -0.71 -3.75
CA LYS A 170 -11.08 0.55 -3.62
C LYS A 170 -10.27 1.82 -3.95
N ILE A 171 -9.40 1.72 -4.92
CA ILE A 171 -8.59 2.86 -5.37
C ILE A 171 -9.47 3.86 -6.12
N ASN A 172 -9.37 5.13 -5.73
CA ASN A 172 -9.99 6.23 -6.44
C ASN A 172 -9.11 6.61 -7.66
N PRO A 173 -9.60 6.45 -8.91
CA PRO A 173 -8.81 6.75 -10.10
C PRO A 173 -8.53 8.24 -10.30
N GLU A 174 -9.24 9.13 -9.61
CA GLU A 174 -9.15 10.58 -9.79
C GLU A 174 -8.08 11.24 -8.91
N VAL A 175 -7.51 10.52 -7.95
CA VAL A 175 -6.36 11.02 -7.18
C VAL A 175 -5.08 10.87 -7.99
N GLU A 176 -4.10 11.75 -7.77
CA GLU A 176 -2.80 11.66 -8.48
C GLU A 176 -2.08 10.34 -8.19
N ASN A 177 -2.12 9.91 -6.92
CA ASN A 177 -1.55 8.64 -6.52
C ASN A 177 -2.11 8.13 -5.20
N THR A 178 -1.97 6.81 -5.00
CA THR A 178 -2.21 6.14 -3.72
C THR A 178 -1.07 5.18 -3.44
N PHE A 179 -0.42 5.33 -2.29
CA PHE A 179 0.55 4.37 -1.78
C PHE A 179 -0.11 3.53 -0.71
N VAL A 180 -0.05 2.23 -0.86
CA VAL A 180 -0.45 1.25 0.15
C VAL A 180 0.80 0.53 0.61
N ILE A 181 1.12 0.63 1.90
CA ILE A 181 2.22 -0.10 2.51
C ILE A 181 1.63 -1.24 3.33
N TYR A 182 2.03 -2.46 3.04
CA TYR A 182 1.55 -3.64 3.75
C TYR A 182 2.70 -4.45 4.34
N ARG A 183 2.39 -5.21 5.36
CA ARG A 183 3.27 -6.20 5.95
C ARG A 183 2.45 -7.40 6.40
N ASN A 184 2.88 -8.59 6.03
CA ASN A 184 2.16 -9.82 6.34
C ASN A 184 0.67 -9.72 5.97
N ARG A 185 0.40 -9.21 4.75
CA ARG A 185 -0.90 -8.92 4.14
C ARG A 185 -1.68 -7.75 4.77
N ALA A 186 -1.41 -7.35 6.00
CA ALA A 186 -2.11 -6.24 6.63
C ALA A 186 -1.59 -4.89 6.11
N ILE A 187 -2.49 -3.98 5.79
CA ILE A 187 -2.17 -2.59 5.45
C ILE A 187 -1.69 -1.90 6.73
N ILE A 188 -0.48 -1.40 6.72
CA ILE A 188 0.17 -0.76 7.88
C ILE A 188 0.25 0.74 7.74
N ASP A 189 0.21 1.25 6.50
CA ASP A 189 0.15 2.69 6.23
C ASP A 189 -0.43 2.94 4.83
N LYS A 190 -0.93 4.15 4.61
CA LYS A 190 -1.54 4.58 3.36
C LYS A 190 -1.34 6.08 3.14
N PHE A 191 -0.94 6.47 1.94
CA PHE A 191 -0.79 7.88 1.55
C PHE A 191 -1.54 8.15 0.25
N VAL A 192 -2.23 9.28 0.17
CA VAL A 192 -2.99 9.72 -1.00
C VAL A 192 -2.48 11.10 -1.43
N ASN A 193 -2.30 11.31 -2.72
CA ASN A 193 -1.79 12.56 -3.30
C ASN A 193 -0.43 13.00 -2.72
N LEU A 194 0.49 12.06 -2.56
CA LEU A 194 1.81 12.32 -2.01
C LEU A 194 2.76 12.85 -3.09
N ASN A 195 3.32 14.05 -2.91
CA ASN A 195 4.29 14.63 -3.82
C ASN A 195 5.71 14.06 -3.61
N PRO A 196 6.53 13.91 -4.67
CA PRO A 196 7.88 13.38 -4.57
C PRO A 196 8.86 14.44 -4.03
N THR A 197 8.79 14.72 -2.73
CA THR A 197 9.67 15.62 -2.00
C THR A 197 10.58 14.84 -1.06
N LYS A 198 11.67 15.46 -0.61
CA LYS A 198 12.62 14.86 0.33
C LYS A 198 11.93 14.45 1.64
N GLU A 199 10.99 15.26 2.12
CA GLU A 199 10.21 15.00 3.33
C GLU A 199 9.36 13.73 3.16
N ASN A 200 8.71 13.60 2.01
CA ASN A 200 7.83 12.46 1.71
C ASN A 200 8.63 11.18 1.41
N TYR A 201 9.80 11.29 0.81
CA TYR A 201 10.75 10.16 0.71
C TYR A 201 11.17 9.67 2.09
N ASN A 202 11.53 10.59 2.98
CA ASN A 202 11.88 10.25 4.36
C ASN A 202 10.70 9.64 5.11
N LEU A 203 9.47 10.12 4.89
CA LEU A 203 8.26 9.58 5.49
C LEU A 203 8.07 8.10 5.13
N ILE A 204 8.15 7.75 3.84
CA ILE A 204 8.07 6.36 3.39
C ILE A 204 9.22 5.52 3.96
N SER A 205 10.46 6.00 3.87
CA SER A 205 11.62 5.29 4.42
C SER A 205 11.48 5.02 5.92
N GLN A 206 11.02 6.01 6.70
CA GLN A 206 10.79 5.86 8.14
C GLN A 206 9.66 4.89 8.45
N THR A 207 8.56 4.90 7.67
CA THR A 207 7.49 3.92 7.81
C THR A 207 8.02 2.50 7.60
N LEU A 208 8.83 2.28 6.56
CA LEU A 208 9.46 1.00 6.30
C LEU A 208 10.40 0.58 7.44
N ASP A 209 11.20 1.50 7.99
CA ASP A 209 12.14 1.21 9.07
C ASP A 209 11.43 0.91 10.40
N LYS A 210 10.39 1.66 10.73
CA LYS A 210 9.59 1.46 11.96
C LYS A 210 8.79 0.16 11.95
N THR A 211 8.36 -0.28 10.79
CA THR A 211 7.52 -1.47 10.64
C THR A 211 8.31 -2.71 10.24
N LYS A 212 9.62 -2.55 9.97
CA LYS A 212 10.56 -3.65 9.86
C LYS A 212 10.67 -4.35 11.22
N ASN A 213 10.56 -5.66 11.21
CA ASN A 213 10.85 -6.48 12.38
C ASN A 213 11.60 -7.75 11.99
N GLU A 214 12.02 -8.50 13.00
CA GLU A 214 12.79 -9.74 12.91
C GLU A 214 12.12 -10.89 12.11
N TYR A 215 10.85 -10.74 11.70
CA TYR A 215 10.12 -11.75 10.93
C TYR A 215 10.46 -11.76 9.43
N PHE A 216 11.39 -10.92 8.97
CA PHE A 216 11.74 -10.83 7.55
C PHE A 216 12.91 -11.73 7.10
N ASN A 217 13.36 -12.65 7.92
CA ASN A 217 14.23 -13.75 7.48
C ASN A 217 13.41 -14.81 6.70
N LEU A 218 12.61 -14.34 5.74
CA LEU A 218 11.82 -15.21 4.87
C LEU A 218 12.70 -15.69 3.71
N PRO A 219 12.72 -16.99 3.42
CA PRO A 219 13.34 -17.47 2.20
C PRO A 219 12.61 -16.86 0.98
N GLU A 220 13.35 -16.61 -0.10
CA GLU A 220 12.72 -16.23 -1.37
C GLU A 220 11.69 -17.31 -1.73
N PRO A 221 10.49 -16.87 -2.20
CA PRO A 221 9.48 -17.85 -2.62
C PRO A 221 10.04 -18.69 -3.75
N LYS A 222 9.90 -20.01 -3.62
CA LYS A 222 10.24 -20.92 -4.72
C LYS A 222 9.30 -20.61 -5.89
N HIS A 223 9.88 -20.42 -7.05
CA HIS A 223 9.13 -20.36 -8.29
C HIS A 223 8.73 -21.80 -8.65
N ASP A 224 7.44 -22.08 -8.62
CA ASP A 224 6.88 -23.28 -9.25
C ASP A 224 6.70 -23.03 -10.74
#